data_497c5575cb3e43741ccaa8cd50fd6b34
#
_entry.id   497c5575cb3e43741ccaa8cd50fd6b34
#
_cell.length_a   1.000
_cell.length_b   1.000
_cell.length_c   1.000
_cell.angle_alpha   90.00
_cell.angle_beta   90.00
_cell.angle_gamma   90.00
#
_symmetry.space_group_name_H-M   'P 1'
#
loop_
_entity.id
_entity.type
_entity.pdbx_description
1 polymer ?
#
loop_
_entity_poly.entity_id
_entity_poly.type
_entity_poly.pdbx_seq_one_letter_code
_entity_poly.pdbx_strand_id
1 'polypeptide(L)'
;MMTENKAKSIWDNQYVLIVVSLLGALLLWLYVTGTDGVETTREFKNVKVIFEGAEELQESSGLIVTGQDSNTVDLTLSGLRRTLGKISEKELSVTVNLGNVTTTGHYTMLYTVNYPDKVNGEDITVVNSNPDTVYVTIDRLTSRKVEVKGSFTGTTAEGYMADETLIFDPLTVKISGPQTLVDSVDCAWVSISREGVDSTLSYMASYTLLDDEGNKIDTSALTLDTDEVSVTLNILMTKTVALKVALIPGGGALEENTLVTVEPKSITLAGSPETLDSVNQIVVDTIKLANVSSVYEAEGVLIPMPNDTVNLSGQPTANIHLEIQNLATTTFNVDNDAVVFTNVPEGWTAECITETIPVLVRSRPEDVETVSIGNIRIVADLTEYNGNSGIINIPVKVNVDGHTDAGAVGEYKIYIRLSNK
;
A
#
# COMPACT_ATOMS: atom_id res chain seq x y z
N MET A 1 -116.00 -45.11 57.63
CA MET A 1 -115.52 -43.74 57.70
C MET A 1 -114.09 -43.71 57.24
N MET A 2 -113.92 -43.41 56.00
CA MET A 2 -112.56 -43.28 55.36
C MET A 2 -112.10 -41.88 55.57
N THR A 3 -110.92 -41.68 56.17
CA THR A 3 -110.23 -40.41 56.27
C THR A 3 -109.13 -40.36 55.23
N GLU A 4 -109.35 -39.53 54.20
CA GLU A 4 -108.32 -39.22 53.17
C GLU A 4 -107.23 -38.39 53.83
N ASN A 5 -106.02 -38.95 53.82
CA ASN A 5 -104.78 -38.14 54.10
C ASN A 5 -104.30 -37.45 52.83
N LYS A 6 -104.59 -36.12 52.68
CA LYS A 6 -103.97 -35.36 51.63
C LYS A 6 -102.47 -35.13 51.96
N ALA A 7 -101.62 -35.79 51.24
CA ALA A 7 -100.17 -35.48 51.26
C ALA A 7 -99.97 -34.01 50.81
N LYS A 8 -99.49 -33.11 51.67
CA LYS A 8 -99.06 -31.77 51.29
C LYS A 8 -97.93 -31.88 50.27
N SER A 9 -98.18 -31.41 49.05
CA SER A 9 -97.17 -31.31 48.01
C SER A 9 -95.98 -30.47 48.50
N ILE A 10 -94.75 -30.97 48.31
CA ILE A 10 -93.50 -30.32 48.60
C ILE A 10 -93.45 -28.91 47.92
N TRP A 11 -94.21 -28.72 46.88
CA TRP A 11 -94.32 -27.52 46.08
C TRP A 11 -95.15 -26.37 46.68
N ASP A 12 -95.90 -26.70 47.77
CA ASP A 12 -96.72 -25.69 48.52
C ASP A 12 -95.91 -24.97 49.62
N ASN A 13 -94.65 -25.34 49.79
CA ASN A 13 -93.80 -24.73 50.80
C ASN A 13 -93.08 -23.51 50.19
N GLN A 14 -93.44 -22.26 50.68
CA GLN A 14 -92.87 -21.02 50.21
C GLN A 14 -91.32 -20.98 50.26
N TYR A 15 -90.72 -21.67 51.26
CA TYR A 15 -89.28 -21.70 51.41
C TYR A 15 -88.62 -22.62 50.33
N VAL A 16 -89.30 -23.68 49.91
CA VAL A 16 -88.80 -24.58 48.77
C VAL A 16 -88.88 -23.84 47.48
N LEU A 17 -89.91 -23.04 47.19
CA LEU A 17 -90.01 -22.22 46.00
C LEU A 17 -88.97 -21.16 45.96
N ILE A 18 -88.66 -20.51 47.12
CA ILE A 18 -87.57 -19.48 47.20
C ILE A 18 -86.20 -20.14 46.87
N VAL A 19 -85.94 -21.30 47.49
CA VAL A 19 -84.67 -21.99 47.25
C VAL A 19 -84.51 -22.45 45.76
N VAL A 20 -85.58 -23.00 45.15
CA VAL A 20 -85.59 -23.41 43.75
C VAL A 20 -85.45 -22.21 42.83
N SER A 21 -86.14 -21.08 43.13
CA SER A 21 -86.01 -19.87 42.35
C SER A 21 -84.54 -19.27 42.41
N LEU A 22 -83.94 -19.33 43.61
CA LEU A 22 -82.62 -18.84 43.86
C LEU A 22 -81.54 -19.73 43.15
N LEU A 23 -81.75 -21.09 43.20
CA LEU A 23 -80.97 -22.04 42.47
C LEU A 23 -81.14 -21.86 40.95
N GLY A 24 -82.37 -21.67 40.47
CA GLY A 24 -82.65 -21.37 39.05
C GLY A 24 -82.01 -20.05 38.59
N ALA A 25 -82.08 -19.01 39.39
CA ALA A 25 -81.43 -17.73 39.13
C ALA A 25 -79.91 -17.87 39.14
N LEU A 26 -79.35 -18.66 40.08
CA LEU A 26 -77.88 -18.94 40.12
C LEU A 26 -77.41 -19.75 38.92
N LEU A 27 -78.16 -20.77 38.52
CA LEU A 27 -77.90 -21.57 37.34
C LEU A 27 -78.01 -20.75 36.06
N LEU A 28 -79.05 -19.90 35.99
CA LEU A 28 -79.24 -18.98 34.86
C LEU A 28 -78.11 -17.91 34.79
N TRP A 29 -77.67 -17.40 35.95
CA TRP A 29 -76.54 -16.51 36.04
C TRP A 29 -75.25 -17.20 35.65
N LEU A 30 -74.97 -18.42 36.12
CA LEU A 30 -73.83 -19.24 35.72
C LEU A 30 -73.87 -19.59 34.24
N TYR A 31 -75.05 -19.85 33.66
CA TYR A 31 -75.21 -20.13 32.23
C TYR A 31 -74.96 -18.89 31.40
N VAL A 32 -75.51 -17.73 31.75
CA VAL A 32 -75.30 -16.46 31.03
C VAL A 32 -73.83 -16.00 31.16
N THR A 33 -73.26 -16.01 32.36
CA THR A 33 -71.84 -15.68 32.55
C THR A 33 -70.89 -16.72 31.95
N GLY A 34 -71.32 -17.96 31.74
CA GLY A 34 -70.52 -19.02 31.10
C GLY A 34 -70.62 -19.04 29.57
N THR A 35 -71.74 -18.55 28.98
CA THR A 35 -71.96 -18.50 27.53
C THR A 35 -71.52 -17.17 26.91
N ASP A 36 -71.85 -16.03 27.56
CA ASP A 36 -71.38 -14.73 27.15
C ASP A 36 -70.11 -14.39 27.93
N GLY A 37 -68.96 -14.88 27.47
CA GLY A 37 -67.68 -14.64 28.09
C GLY A 37 -67.42 -13.12 28.21
N VAL A 38 -67.03 -12.67 29.39
CA VAL A 38 -66.69 -11.26 29.62
C VAL A 38 -65.54 -10.84 28.70
N GLU A 39 -65.83 -9.94 27.79
CA GLU A 39 -64.81 -9.29 27.02
C GLU A 39 -63.84 -8.52 27.95
N THR A 40 -62.59 -8.64 27.77
CA THR A 40 -61.57 -7.95 28.54
C THR A 40 -60.44 -7.51 27.63
N THR A 41 -59.70 -6.52 28.05
CA THR A 41 -58.49 -6.08 27.38
C THR A 41 -57.26 -6.60 28.10
N ARG A 42 -56.25 -6.98 27.36
CA ARG A 42 -54.94 -7.40 27.89
C ARG A 42 -53.84 -6.77 27.09
N GLU A 43 -52.85 -6.20 27.77
CA GLU A 43 -51.63 -5.67 27.18
C GLU A 43 -50.58 -6.78 27.05
N PHE A 44 -49.93 -6.83 25.89
CA PHE A 44 -48.83 -7.73 25.54
C PHE A 44 -47.66 -6.82 25.15
N LYS A 45 -46.56 -6.89 25.90
CA LYS A 45 -45.38 -6.06 25.70
C LYS A 45 -44.28 -6.82 24.98
N ASN A 46 -43.46 -6.07 24.21
CA ASN A 46 -42.32 -6.62 23.52
C ASN A 46 -42.67 -7.76 22.54
N VAL A 47 -43.79 -7.64 21.85
CA VAL A 47 -44.19 -8.60 20.80
C VAL A 47 -43.21 -8.49 19.65
N LYS A 48 -42.59 -9.63 19.26
CA LYS A 48 -41.52 -9.68 18.28
C LYS A 48 -41.99 -9.31 16.86
N VAL A 49 -41.26 -8.47 16.16
CA VAL A 49 -41.45 -8.18 14.74
C VAL A 49 -40.70 -9.21 13.91
N ILE A 50 -41.38 -9.78 12.91
CA ILE A 50 -40.84 -10.74 11.95
C ILE A 50 -41.02 -10.14 10.54
N PHE A 51 -39.99 -10.21 9.72
CA PHE A 51 -40.03 -9.78 8.32
C PHE A 51 -40.26 -10.98 7.42
N GLU A 52 -41.41 -11.02 6.78
CA GLU A 52 -41.76 -12.02 5.79
C GLU A 52 -41.32 -11.61 4.40
N GLY A 53 -40.72 -12.54 3.62
CA GLY A 53 -40.21 -12.25 2.28
C GLY A 53 -38.83 -11.61 2.24
N ALA A 54 -38.09 -11.58 3.39
CA ALA A 54 -36.73 -10.97 3.43
C ALA A 54 -35.72 -11.79 2.61
N GLU A 55 -35.80 -13.13 2.67
CA GLU A 55 -34.91 -14.01 1.89
C GLU A 55 -35.23 -13.92 0.39
N GLU A 56 -36.50 -13.95 0.01
CA GLU A 56 -36.97 -13.79 -1.37
C GLU A 56 -36.61 -12.41 -1.95
N LEU A 57 -36.67 -11.35 -1.11
CA LEU A 57 -36.28 -10.01 -1.50
C LEU A 57 -34.78 -9.94 -1.80
N GLN A 58 -33.96 -10.60 -0.98
CA GLN A 58 -32.51 -10.66 -1.19
C GLN A 58 -32.16 -11.47 -2.43
N GLU A 59 -32.78 -12.66 -2.63
CA GLU A 59 -32.49 -13.54 -3.76
C GLU A 59 -32.96 -12.97 -5.10
N SER A 60 -34.14 -12.35 -5.12
CA SER A 60 -34.75 -11.87 -6.39
C SER A 60 -34.24 -10.50 -6.84
N SER A 61 -33.96 -9.61 -5.89
CA SER A 61 -33.64 -8.20 -6.20
C SER A 61 -32.34 -7.69 -5.57
N GLY A 62 -31.69 -8.50 -4.73
CA GLY A 62 -30.49 -8.11 -4.01
C GLY A 62 -30.73 -7.04 -2.93
N LEU A 63 -32.00 -6.87 -2.50
CA LEU A 63 -32.38 -5.91 -1.48
C LEU A 63 -32.39 -6.56 -0.10
N ILE A 64 -31.92 -5.83 0.91
CA ILE A 64 -31.83 -6.28 2.30
C ILE A 64 -32.40 -5.26 3.26
N VAL A 65 -32.89 -5.72 4.39
CA VAL A 65 -33.26 -4.86 5.52
C VAL A 65 -32.01 -4.47 6.29
N THR A 66 -31.72 -3.18 6.36
CA THR A 66 -30.50 -2.66 7.00
C THR A 66 -30.77 -1.89 8.29
N GLY A 67 -31.99 -1.46 8.50
CA GLY A 67 -32.39 -0.76 9.70
C GLY A 67 -33.88 -0.90 9.98
N GLN A 68 -34.23 -0.85 11.24
CA GLN A 68 -35.59 -0.82 11.73
C GLN A 68 -35.62 0.01 13.02
N ASP A 69 -36.69 0.76 13.22
CA ASP A 69 -36.88 1.61 14.40
C ASP A 69 -37.30 0.81 15.64
N SER A 70 -37.94 -0.32 15.43
CA SER A 70 -38.41 -1.18 16.52
C SER A 70 -38.32 -2.67 16.18
N ASN A 71 -37.73 -3.45 17.09
CA ASN A 71 -37.70 -4.91 17.03
C ASN A 71 -38.95 -5.53 17.67
N THR A 72 -39.72 -4.74 18.39
CA THR A 72 -40.89 -5.18 19.15
C THR A 72 -41.99 -4.14 19.10
N VAL A 73 -43.22 -4.60 19.28
CA VAL A 73 -44.44 -3.78 19.34
C VAL A 73 -45.21 -4.13 20.62
N ASP A 74 -45.78 -3.13 21.29
CA ASP A 74 -46.72 -3.37 22.39
C ASP A 74 -48.13 -3.39 21.82
N LEU A 75 -48.88 -4.43 22.12
CA LEU A 75 -50.24 -4.65 21.63
C LEU A 75 -51.22 -4.70 22.80
N THR A 76 -52.34 -3.98 22.68
CA THR A 76 -53.50 -4.14 23.55
C THR A 76 -54.58 -4.83 22.79
N LEU A 77 -54.90 -6.07 23.21
CA LEU A 77 -55.89 -6.93 22.58
C LEU A 77 -57.18 -6.95 23.42
N SER A 78 -58.36 -6.93 22.76
CA SER A 78 -59.65 -7.15 23.35
C SER A 78 -60.26 -8.46 22.84
N GLY A 79 -60.87 -9.21 23.72
CA GLY A 79 -61.53 -10.47 23.40
C GLY A 79 -62.00 -11.20 24.66
N LEU A 80 -62.53 -12.39 24.48
CA LEU A 80 -62.99 -13.20 25.59
C LEU A 80 -61.83 -13.53 26.54
N ARG A 81 -62.05 -13.36 27.83
CA ARG A 81 -61.03 -13.64 28.86
C ARG A 81 -60.35 -15.02 28.73
N ARG A 82 -61.17 -16.03 28.39
CA ARG A 82 -60.69 -17.40 28.17
C ARG A 82 -59.77 -17.50 26.94
N THR A 83 -60.02 -16.73 25.88
CA THR A 83 -59.26 -16.70 24.65
C THR A 83 -57.94 -15.98 24.88
N LEU A 84 -57.98 -14.78 25.46
CA LEU A 84 -56.77 -14.00 25.79
C LEU A 84 -55.89 -14.69 26.82
N GLY A 85 -56.48 -15.52 27.71
CA GLY A 85 -55.74 -16.32 28.69
C GLY A 85 -54.89 -17.44 28.09
N LYS A 86 -55.20 -17.88 26.87
CA LYS A 86 -54.42 -18.89 26.13
C LYS A 86 -53.21 -18.31 25.39
N ILE A 87 -53.14 -16.99 25.25
CA ILE A 87 -52.06 -16.33 24.51
C ILE A 87 -50.88 -16.08 25.46
N SER A 88 -49.75 -16.65 25.11
CA SER A 88 -48.46 -16.33 25.73
C SER A 88 -47.76 -15.20 24.96
N GLU A 89 -47.08 -14.28 25.64
CA GLU A 89 -46.30 -13.20 25.03
C GLU A 89 -45.20 -13.71 24.05
N LYS A 90 -44.70 -14.93 24.30
CA LYS A 90 -43.70 -15.58 23.48
C LYS A 90 -44.22 -16.21 22.19
N GLU A 91 -45.53 -16.50 22.14
CA GLU A 91 -46.23 -17.14 21.02
C GLU A 91 -46.90 -16.08 20.10
N LEU A 92 -46.96 -14.81 20.55
CA LEU A 92 -47.49 -13.69 19.77
C LEU A 92 -46.36 -13.03 18.98
N SER A 93 -46.59 -12.75 17.70
CA SER A 93 -45.67 -12.02 16.86
C SER A 93 -46.41 -11.10 15.90
N VAL A 94 -45.72 -10.14 15.35
CA VAL A 94 -46.25 -9.32 14.26
C VAL A 94 -45.38 -9.54 13.02
N THR A 95 -46.04 -9.63 11.86
CA THR A 95 -45.37 -9.83 10.59
C THR A 95 -45.47 -8.60 9.71
N VAL A 96 -44.34 -8.12 9.25
CA VAL A 96 -44.20 -7.08 8.20
C VAL A 96 -43.94 -7.80 6.89
N ASN A 97 -44.78 -7.60 5.89
CA ASN A 97 -44.63 -8.21 4.56
C ASN A 97 -43.81 -7.33 3.66
N LEU A 98 -42.67 -7.84 3.15
CA LEU A 98 -41.75 -7.15 2.26
C LEU A 98 -41.99 -7.43 0.77
N GLY A 99 -42.96 -8.27 0.42
CA GLY A 99 -43.20 -8.74 -0.96
C GLY A 99 -43.50 -7.63 -1.99
N ASN A 100 -43.91 -6.44 -1.54
CA ASN A 100 -44.16 -5.29 -2.42
C ASN A 100 -42.96 -4.30 -2.51
N VAL A 101 -41.84 -4.59 -1.85
CA VAL A 101 -40.67 -3.74 -1.87
C VAL A 101 -39.86 -4.04 -3.11
N THR A 102 -39.61 -3.01 -3.94
CA THR A 102 -38.87 -3.18 -5.22
C THR A 102 -37.69 -2.24 -5.34
N THR A 103 -37.53 -1.27 -4.44
CA THR A 103 -36.48 -0.25 -4.47
C THR A 103 -35.87 -0.05 -3.10
N THR A 104 -34.68 0.56 -3.08
CA THR A 104 -34.04 1.02 -1.85
C THR A 104 -34.78 2.22 -1.27
N GLY A 105 -34.70 2.42 0.04
CA GLY A 105 -35.27 3.61 0.71
C GLY A 105 -35.82 3.32 2.09
N HIS A 106 -36.52 4.29 2.64
CA HIS A 106 -37.19 4.22 3.94
C HIS A 106 -38.67 3.96 3.74
N TYR A 107 -39.18 2.91 4.35
CA TYR A 107 -40.55 2.47 4.25
C TYR A 107 -41.23 2.51 5.61
N THR A 108 -42.48 3.01 5.63
CA THR A 108 -43.38 2.89 6.77
C THR A 108 -44.33 1.73 6.47
N MET A 109 -44.20 0.67 7.22
CA MET A 109 -44.89 -0.59 6.96
C MET A 109 -45.95 -0.89 8.02
N LEU A 110 -47.13 -1.30 7.55
CA LEU A 110 -48.14 -1.89 8.43
C LEU A 110 -47.74 -3.37 8.68
N TYR A 111 -48.19 -3.88 9.82
CA TYR A 111 -47.95 -5.27 10.17
C TYR A 111 -49.25 -6.03 10.46
N THR A 112 -49.18 -7.33 10.36
CA THR A 112 -50.27 -8.24 10.72
C THR A 112 -49.93 -8.95 12.03
N VAL A 113 -50.89 -9.09 12.91
CA VAL A 113 -50.71 -9.81 14.20
C VAL A 113 -50.90 -11.29 13.95
N ASN A 114 -49.89 -12.08 14.33
CA ASN A 114 -49.95 -13.57 14.26
C ASN A 114 -50.32 -14.11 15.64
N TYR A 115 -51.41 -14.82 15.65
CA TYR A 115 -51.89 -15.48 16.88
C TYR A 115 -51.43 -16.94 16.89
N PRO A 116 -51.27 -17.54 18.10
CA PRO A 116 -50.95 -18.95 18.19
C PRO A 116 -52.13 -19.84 17.68
N ASP A 117 -51.87 -21.01 17.12
CA ASP A 117 -52.87 -21.93 16.52
C ASP A 117 -54.01 -22.33 17.47
N LYS A 118 -53.81 -22.15 18.78
CA LYS A 118 -54.82 -22.48 19.84
C LYS A 118 -55.95 -21.46 19.91
N VAL A 119 -55.85 -20.35 19.15
CA VAL A 119 -56.71 -19.16 19.27
C VAL A 119 -57.20 -18.77 17.87
N ASN A 120 -58.50 -18.56 17.69
CA ASN A 120 -59.04 -17.96 16.49
C ASN A 120 -58.83 -16.44 16.53
N GLY A 121 -58.05 -15.88 15.62
CA GLY A 121 -57.78 -14.44 15.53
C GLY A 121 -59.03 -13.58 15.29
N GLU A 122 -60.09 -14.14 14.69
CA GLU A 122 -61.36 -13.45 14.44
C GLU A 122 -62.08 -13.07 15.73
N ASP A 123 -61.79 -13.78 16.83
CA ASP A 123 -62.37 -13.51 18.15
C ASP A 123 -61.61 -12.42 18.95
N ILE A 124 -60.62 -11.78 18.32
CA ILE A 124 -59.71 -10.84 18.97
C ILE A 124 -59.65 -9.56 18.15
N THR A 125 -59.79 -8.42 18.85
CA THR A 125 -59.65 -7.11 18.28
C THR A 125 -58.40 -6.41 18.83
N VAL A 126 -57.54 -5.84 17.96
CA VAL A 126 -56.46 -4.98 18.36
C VAL A 126 -57.04 -3.62 18.68
N VAL A 127 -56.98 -3.22 19.95
CA VAL A 127 -57.54 -1.97 20.46
C VAL A 127 -56.49 -0.85 20.35
N ASN A 128 -55.23 -1.18 20.63
CA ASN A 128 -54.12 -0.26 20.57
C ASN A 128 -52.85 -0.99 20.22
N SER A 129 -51.98 -0.31 19.52
CA SER A 129 -50.64 -0.81 19.16
C SER A 129 -49.63 0.35 19.25
N ASN A 130 -48.45 0.05 19.75
CA ASN A 130 -47.39 1.05 19.87
C ASN A 130 -46.00 0.43 19.60
N PRO A 131 -45.33 0.83 18.51
CA PRO A 131 -45.80 1.67 17.41
C PRO A 131 -46.91 1.01 16.58
N ASP A 132 -47.71 1.80 15.88
CA ASP A 132 -48.77 1.32 14.95
C ASP A 132 -48.24 0.92 13.58
N THR A 133 -47.05 1.38 13.26
CA THR A 133 -46.28 1.06 12.03
C THR A 133 -44.82 0.82 12.38
N VAL A 134 -44.13 0.05 11.54
CA VAL A 134 -42.68 -0.19 11.68
C VAL A 134 -41.95 0.55 10.54
N TYR A 135 -40.95 1.36 10.89
CA TYR A 135 -40.06 1.97 9.89
C TYR A 135 -38.96 0.99 9.56
N VAL A 136 -38.77 0.77 8.25
CA VAL A 136 -37.79 -0.17 7.72
C VAL A 136 -36.91 0.54 6.71
N THR A 137 -35.64 0.39 6.82
CA THR A 137 -34.67 0.85 5.82
C THR A 137 -34.24 -0.32 4.96
N ILE A 138 -34.46 -0.17 3.66
CA ILE A 138 -34.07 -1.16 2.63
C ILE A 138 -32.90 -0.61 1.84
N ASP A 139 -31.86 -1.40 1.72
CA ASP A 139 -30.68 -1.09 0.91
C ASP A 139 -30.35 -2.27 0.00
N ARG A 140 -29.41 -2.06 -0.93
CA ARG A 140 -28.92 -3.09 -1.83
C ARG A 140 -27.72 -3.82 -1.22
N LEU A 141 -27.73 -5.13 -1.27
CA LEU A 141 -26.54 -5.90 -0.95
C LEU A 141 -25.53 -5.77 -2.09
N THR A 142 -24.37 -5.27 -1.78
CA THR A 142 -23.27 -5.11 -2.75
C THR A 142 -21.96 -5.62 -2.19
N SER A 143 -20.97 -5.75 -3.05
CA SER A 143 -19.61 -6.06 -2.63
C SER A 143 -18.60 -5.29 -3.46
N ARG A 144 -17.53 -4.84 -2.82
CA ARG A 144 -16.44 -4.09 -3.44
C ARG A 144 -15.09 -4.55 -2.88
N LYS A 145 -14.04 -4.46 -3.71
CA LYS A 145 -12.66 -4.53 -3.25
C LYS A 145 -12.20 -3.14 -2.88
N VAL A 146 -11.65 -3.00 -1.69
CA VAL A 146 -11.05 -1.76 -1.18
C VAL A 146 -9.55 -1.94 -1.01
N GLU A 147 -8.79 -0.90 -1.30
CA GLU A 147 -7.34 -0.90 -1.23
C GLU A 147 -6.88 -0.93 0.23
N VAL A 148 -5.82 -1.70 0.50
CA VAL A 148 -5.15 -1.68 1.79
C VAL A 148 -4.10 -0.59 1.78
N LYS A 149 -4.20 0.34 2.74
CA LYS A 149 -3.25 1.44 2.97
C LYS A 149 -2.78 1.40 4.42
N GLY A 150 -1.73 2.13 4.72
CA GLY A 150 -1.27 2.20 6.10
C GLY A 150 -0.15 3.19 6.31
N SER A 151 0.22 3.35 7.57
CA SER A 151 1.36 4.18 7.97
C SER A 151 2.17 3.51 9.07
N PHE A 152 3.44 3.81 9.07
CA PHE A 152 4.35 3.52 10.16
C PHE A 152 4.52 4.78 11.03
N THR A 153 4.33 4.62 12.32
CA THR A 153 4.58 5.63 13.36
C THR A 153 5.53 5.05 14.38
N GLY A 154 6.70 5.64 14.50
CA GLY A 154 7.71 5.15 15.44
C GLY A 154 9.10 5.63 15.06
N THR A 155 10.12 4.99 15.63
CA THR A 155 11.52 5.30 15.40
C THR A 155 12.27 4.05 14.92
N THR A 156 13.31 4.29 14.12
CA THR A 156 14.30 3.26 13.79
C THR A 156 15.48 3.34 14.73
N ALA A 157 16.25 2.27 14.84
CA ALA A 157 17.52 2.27 15.54
C ALA A 157 18.54 3.18 14.84
N GLU A 158 19.58 3.59 15.56
CA GLU A 158 20.66 4.40 14.99
C GLU A 158 21.33 3.67 13.82
N GLY A 159 21.50 4.36 12.70
CA GLY A 159 22.05 3.77 11.47
C GLY A 159 21.01 3.04 10.59
N TYR A 160 19.74 3.16 10.92
CA TYR A 160 18.65 2.56 10.13
C TYR A 160 17.60 3.59 9.77
N MET A 161 16.83 3.31 8.70
CA MET A 161 15.65 4.07 8.32
C MET A 161 14.56 3.13 7.82
N ALA A 162 13.31 3.52 8.04
CA ALA A 162 12.17 2.83 7.46
C ALA A 162 11.98 3.28 6.01
N ASP A 163 11.66 2.32 5.14
CA ASP A 163 11.14 2.65 3.81
C ASP A 163 9.78 3.36 3.97
N GLU A 164 9.53 4.36 3.15
CA GLU A 164 8.25 5.09 3.18
C GLU A 164 7.09 4.22 2.70
N THR A 165 7.38 3.16 1.97
CA THR A 165 6.38 2.29 1.34
C THR A 165 6.16 1.03 2.16
N LEU A 166 4.92 0.85 2.67
CA LEU A 166 4.47 -0.41 3.23
C LEU A 166 4.02 -1.36 2.11
N ILE A 167 4.39 -2.62 2.23
CA ILE A 167 3.98 -3.67 1.30
C ILE A 167 2.87 -4.50 1.98
N PHE A 168 1.74 -4.68 1.28
CA PHE A 168 0.59 -5.43 1.79
C PHE A 168 0.32 -6.65 0.91
N ASP A 169 -0.11 -7.75 1.56
CA ASP A 169 -0.61 -8.94 0.89
C ASP A 169 -1.82 -9.50 1.65
N PRO A 170 -3.04 -9.48 1.06
CA PRO A 170 -3.36 -8.93 -0.27
C PRO A 170 -3.36 -7.39 -0.33
N LEU A 171 -3.19 -6.82 -1.52
CA LEU A 171 -3.28 -5.36 -1.75
C LEU A 171 -4.71 -4.81 -1.62
N THR A 172 -5.70 -5.66 -1.70
CA THR A 172 -7.12 -5.30 -1.58
C THR A 172 -7.87 -6.32 -0.76
N VAL A 173 -8.82 -5.87 0.05
CA VAL A 173 -9.77 -6.73 0.77
C VAL A 173 -11.16 -6.57 0.19
N LYS A 174 -11.94 -7.66 0.18
CA LYS A 174 -13.32 -7.64 -0.30
C LYS A 174 -14.26 -7.38 0.87
N ILE A 175 -15.07 -6.34 0.75
CA ILE A 175 -16.14 -6.02 1.69
C ILE A 175 -17.49 -6.26 1.03
N SER A 176 -18.47 -6.73 1.81
CA SER A 176 -19.85 -6.98 1.35
C SER A 176 -20.82 -6.49 2.41
N GLY A 177 -21.93 -5.88 1.97
CA GLY A 177 -22.94 -5.34 2.88
C GLY A 177 -23.88 -4.36 2.20
N PRO A 178 -24.59 -3.53 3.00
CA PRO A 178 -25.42 -2.45 2.47
C PRO A 178 -24.63 -1.52 1.55
N GLN A 179 -25.19 -1.19 0.38
CA GLN A 179 -24.54 -0.38 -0.64
C GLN A 179 -24.10 0.97 -0.10
N THR A 180 -24.95 1.64 0.66
CA THR A 180 -24.62 2.94 1.27
C THR A 180 -23.40 2.87 2.17
N LEU A 181 -23.25 1.80 2.93
CA LEU A 181 -22.12 1.58 3.81
C LEU A 181 -20.86 1.14 3.04
N VAL A 182 -21.01 0.23 2.07
CA VAL A 182 -19.90 -0.22 1.21
C VAL A 182 -19.34 0.94 0.39
N ASP A 183 -20.21 1.82 -0.12
CA ASP A 183 -19.78 2.98 -0.94
C ASP A 183 -19.09 4.05 -0.10
N SER A 184 -19.37 4.15 1.19
CA SER A 184 -18.70 5.09 2.10
C SER A 184 -17.28 4.69 2.49
N VAL A 185 -16.87 3.43 2.28
CA VAL A 185 -15.51 2.97 2.61
C VAL A 185 -14.52 3.48 1.57
N ASP A 186 -13.48 4.22 1.95
CA ASP A 186 -12.36 4.57 1.06
C ASP A 186 -11.31 3.45 1.05
N CYS A 187 -10.81 3.08 2.22
CA CYS A 187 -9.70 2.11 2.33
C CYS A 187 -9.76 1.26 3.61
N ALA A 188 -8.97 0.19 3.58
CA ALA A 188 -8.62 -0.61 4.74
C ALA A 188 -7.27 -0.12 5.29
N TRP A 189 -7.28 0.52 6.46
CA TRP A 189 -6.10 1.18 7.02
C TRP A 189 -5.39 0.33 8.06
N VAL A 190 -4.09 0.10 7.85
CA VAL A 190 -3.19 -0.55 8.80
C VAL A 190 -2.30 0.50 9.48
N SER A 191 -2.23 0.49 10.80
CA SER A 191 -1.33 1.36 11.57
C SER A 191 -0.27 0.53 12.27
N ILE A 192 0.99 0.80 11.97
CA ILE A 192 2.15 0.17 12.62
C ILE A 192 2.76 1.18 13.58
N SER A 193 2.88 0.82 14.85
CA SER A 193 3.57 1.62 15.86
C SER A 193 4.65 0.79 16.54
N ARG A 194 5.93 1.16 16.32
CA ARG A 194 7.11 0.46 16.87
C ARG A 194 8.25 1.45 17.09
N GLU A 195 9.03 1.23 18.13
CA GLU A 195 10.21 2.03 18.47
C GLU A 195 11.50 1.22 18.32
N GLY A 196 12.56 1.88 17.86
CA GLY A 196 13.90 1.31 17.77
C GLY A 196 14.04 0.15 16.79
N VAL A 197 13.33 0.22 15.64
CA VAL A 197 13.33 -0.87 14.65
C VAL A 197 14.65 -0.90 13.88
N ASP A 198 15.29 -2.06 13.84
CA ASP A 198 16.61 -2.31 13.21
C ASP A 198 16.57 -3.36 12.09
N SER A 199 15.41 -3.94 11.84
CA SER A 199 15.25 -5.01 10.85
C SER A 199 13.85 -4.96 10.22
N THR A 200 13.73 -5.46 9.00
CA THR A 200 12.45 -5.55 8.28
C THR A 200 11.40 -6.27 9.12
N LEU A 201 10.24 -5.64 9.29
CA LEU A 201 9.09 -6.20 9.98
C LEU A 201 8.15 -6.81 8.95
N SER A 202 7.73 -8.07 9.20
CA SER A 202 6.69 -8.73 8.40
C SER A 202 5.81 -9.55 9.32
N TYR A 203 4.51 -9.23 9.38
CA TYR A 203 3.54 -9.92 10.23
C TYR A 203 2.10 -9.69 9.76
N MET A 204 1.17 -10.49 10.29
CA MET A 204 -0.26 -10.29 10.06
C MET A 204 -0.76 -9.14 10.95
N ALA A 205 -1.43 -8.17 10.35
CA ALA A 205 -1.99 -7.01 11.03
C ALA A 205 -3.48 -6.86 10.73
N SER A 206 -4.26 -6.55 11.76
CA SER A 206 -5.65 -6.15 11.59
C SER A 206 -5.73 -4.75 10.99
N TYR A 207 -6.77 -4.50 10.23
CA TYR A 207 -7.01 -3.19 9.62
C TYR A 207 -8.32 -2.56 10.14
N THR A 208 -8.48 -1.29 9.87
CA THR A 208 -9.70 -0.52 10.15
C THR A 208 -10.22 0.07 8.85
N LEU A 209 -11.51 -0.09 8.57
CA LEU A 209 -12.12 0.57 7.42
C LEU A 209 -12.30 2.06 7.70
N LEU A 210 -11.87 2.90 6.78
CA LEU A 210 -11.97 4.34 6.86
C LEU A 210 -12.79 4.89 5.68
N ASP A 211 -13.48 6.01 5.92
CA ASP A 211 -14.08 6.83 4.87
C ASP A 211 -13.04 7.78 4.24
N ASP A 212 -13.46 8.60 3.29
CA ASP A 212 -12.63 9.57 2.57
C ASP A 212 -12.15 10.74 3.46
N GLU A 213 -12.82 10.96 4.61
CA GLU A 213 -12.40 11.94 5.62
C GLU A 213 -11.44 11.33 6.67
N GLY A 214 -11.20 10.01 6.62
CA GLY A 214 -10.35 9.27 7.55
C GLY A 214 -11.05 8.85 8.85
N ASN A 215 -12.38 8.92 8.92
CA ASN A 215 -13.13 8.45 10.06
C ASN A 215 -13.34 6.94 10.00
N LYS A 216 -13.38 6.31 11.17
CA LYS A 216 -13.63 4.87 11.30
C LYS A 216 -15.08 4.52 10.97
N ILE A 217 -15.26 3.52 10.11
CA ILE A 217 -16.58 2.96 9.76
C ILE A 217 -16.91 1.78 10.68
N ASP A 218 -18.17 1.72 11.13
CA ASP A 218 -18.69 0.55 11.86
C ASP A 218 -18.87 -0.63 10.90
N THR A 219 -18.19 -1.72 11.22
CA THR A 219 -18.18 -2.95 10.41
C THR A 219 -19.26 -3.96 10.80
N SER A 220 -20.13 -3.65 11.77
CA SER A 220 -21.12 -4.59 12.32
C SER A 220 -22.12 -5.11 11.27
N ALA A 221 -22.39 -4.32 10.24
CA ALA A 221 -23.26 -4.67 9.11
C ALA A 221 -22.48 -5.07 7.84
N LEU A 222 -21.15 -5.20 7.92
CA LEU A 222 -20.29 -5.61 6.82
C LEU A 222 -19.79 -7.04 7.03
N THR A 223 -19.63 -7.75 5.93
CA THR A 223 -18.91 -9.04 5.87
C THR A 223 -17.59 -8.80 5.17
N LEU A 224 -16.51 -9.19 5.84
CA LEU A 224 -15.14 -9.08 5.35
C LEU A 224 -14.66 -10.45 4.88
N ASP A 225 -13.88 -10.51 3.82
CA ASP A 225 -13.28 -11.77 3.33
C ASP A 225 -12.07 -12.19 4.18
N THR A 226 -11.41 -11.24 4.84
CA THR A 226 -10.33 -11.46 5.80
C THR A 226 -10.33 -10.35 6.86
N ASP A 227 -9.93 -10.67 8.07
CA ASP A 227 -9.80 -9.72 9.19
C ASP A 227 -8.38 -9.19 9.34
N GLU A 228 -7.41 -9.84 8.69
CA GLU A 228 -6.00 -9.50 8.78
C GLU A 228 -5.34 -9.54 7.39
N VAL A 229 -4.32 -8.71 7.23
CA VAL A 229 -3.47 -8.67 6.03
C VAL A 229 -2.00 -8.78 6.44
N SER A 230 -1.20 -9.41 5.60
CA SER A 230 0.26 -9.38 5.78
C SER A 230 0.76 -7.99 5.45
N VAL A 231 1.54 -7.41 6.35
CA VAL A 231 2.20 -6.12 6.16
C VAL A 231 3.70 -6.28 6.32
N THR A 232 4.45 -5.72 5.38
CA THR A 232 5.90 -5.68 5.44
C THR A 232 6.37 -4.23 5.40
N LEU A 233 7.15 -3.85 6.42
CA LEU A 233 7.88 -2.60 6.50
C LEU A 233 9.37 -2.92 6.29
N ASN A 234 9.93 -2.49 5.18
CA ASN A 234 11.35 -2.64 4.92
C ASN A 234 12.14 -1.64 5.77
N ILE A 235 13.15 -2.14 6.45
CA ILE A 235 14.11 -1.34 7.18
C ILE A 235 15.44 -1.38 6.44
N LEU A 236 15.91 -0.20 6.07
CA LEU A 236 17.14 0.01 5.34
C LEU A 236 18.24 0.44 6.31
N MET A 237 19.43 -0.09 6.12
CA MET A 237 20.63 0.41 6.79
C MET A 237 21.07 1.72 6.14
N THR A 238 21.64 2.64 6.90
CA THR A 238 22.25 3.85 6.36
C THR A 238 23.76 3.82 6.55
N LYS A 239 24.52 4.22 5.54
CA LYS A 239 25.98 4.25 5.56
C LYS A 239 26.51 5.48 4.85
N THR A 240 27.42 6.20 5.52
CA THR A 240 28.15 7.28 4.88
C THR A 240 29.36 6.73 4.14
N VAL A 241 29.45 6.96 2.83
CA VAL A 241 30.52 6.48 1.95
C VAL A 241 31.29 7.62 1.35
N ALA A 242 32.62 7.47 1.31
CA ALA A 242 33.50 8.47 0.70
C ALA A 242 33.39 8.46 -0.82
N LEU A 243 33.40 9.64 -1.42
CA LEU A 243 33.56 9.82 -2.87
C LEU A 243 35.03 9.95 -3.21
N LYS A 244 35.46 9.23 -4.23
CA LYS A 244 36.84 9.25 -4.72
C LYS A 244 36.92 9.33 -6.21
N VAL A 245 38.06 9.74 -6.70
CA VAL A 245 38.46 9.69 -8.12
C VAL A 245 39.53 8.62 -8.25
N ALA A 246 39.41 7.76 -9.25
CA ALA A 246 40.48 6.84 -9.62
C ALA A 246 41.47 7.56 -10.52
N LEU A 247 42.76 7.45 -10.21
CA LEU A 247 43.82 8.04 -11.02
C LEU A 247 44.52 6.96 -11.81
N ILE A 248 44.72 7.21 -13.10
CA ILE A 248 45.58 6.40 -13.96
C ILE A 248 46.88 7.18 -14.14
N PRO A 249 48.00 6.74 -13.57
CA PRO A 249 49.30 7.38 -13.70
C PRO A 249 49.72 7.50 -15.18
N GLY A 250 50.43 8.57 -15.47
CA GLY A 250 50.96 8.84 -16.82
C GLY A 250 51.38 10.25 -17.07
N GLY A 251 52.07 10.50 -18.15
CA GLY A 251 52.61 11.85 -18.44
C GLY A 251 53.53 12.35 -17.34
N GLY A 252 54.35 11.50 -16.69
CA GLY A 252 55.24 11.85 -15.59
C GLY A 252 54.53 12.14 -14.26
N ALA A 253 53.20 12.02 -14.18
CA ALA A 253 52.45 12.23 -12.94
C ALA A 253 52.00 10.88 -12.33
N LEU A 254 52.07 10.84 -11.01
CA LEU A 254 51.70 9.75 -10.14
C LEU A 254 50.65 10.24 -9.11
N GLU A 255 50.06 9.34 -8.37
CA GLU A 255 49.09 9.67 -7.29
C GLU A 255 49.76 10.58 -6.22
N GLU A 256 51.03 10.32 -5.88
CA GLU A 256 51.79 11.03 -4.84
C GLU A 256 52.05 12.54 -5.14
N ASN A 257 52.06 12.89 -6.42
CA ASN A 257 52.22 14.30 -6.85
C ASN A 257 50.92 14.94 -7.38
N THR A 258 49.79 14.34 -7.02
CA THR A 258 48.48 14.79 -7.45
C THR A 258 47.59 15.07 -6.25
N LEU A 259 47.10 16.29 -6.13
CA LEU A 259 46.11 16.67 -5.11
C LEU A 259 44.73 16.59 -5.73
N VAL A 260 43.83 15.75 -5.15
CA VAL A 260 42.44 15.61 -5.60
C VAL A 260 41.49 16.04 -4.51
N THR A 261 40.57 16.90 -4.87
CA THR A 261 39.42 17.26 -4.02
C THR A 261 38.14 16.94 -4.71
N VAL A 262 37.22 16.27 -3.99
CA VAL A 262 35.85 15.94 -4.44
C VAL A 262 34.86 16.58 -3.50
N GLU A 263 33.87 17.29 -4.03
CA GLU A 263 32.82 17.92 -3.25
C GLU A 263 31.43 17.49 -3.75
N PRO A 264 30.60 16.87 -2.89
CA PRO A 264 30.86 16.54 -1.48
C PRO A 264 31.92 15.44 -1.30
N LYS A 265 32.59 15.41 -0.15
CA LYS A 265 33.59 14.39 0.16
C LYS A 265 33.00 13.00 0.38
N SER A 266 31.74 12.97 0.79
CA SER A 266 30.99 11.72 1.08
C SER A 266 29.51 11.96 0.89
N ILE A 267 28.76 10.88 0.69
CA ILE A 267 27.29 10.86 0.67
C ILE A 267 26.79 9.79 1.64
N THR A 268 25.55 9.96 2.11
CA THR A 268 24.89 8.94 2.91
C THR A 268 23.97 8.13 2.01
N LEU A 269 24.14 6.82 2.01
CA LEU A 269 23.32 5.85 1.29
C LEU A 269 22.37 5.15 2.24
N ALA A 270 21.19 4.78 1.74
CA ALA A 270 20.32 3.79 2.35
C ALA A 270 20.22 2.57 1.43
N GLY A 271 20.17 1.37 2.02
CA GLY A 271 20.07 0.12 1.28
C GLY A 271 20.02 -1.09 2.21
N SER A 272 19.96 -2.30 1.63
CA SER A 272 20.06 -3.51 2.42
C SER A 272 21.44 -3.62 3.08
N PRO A 273 21.56 -4.25 4.26
CA PRO A 273 22.86 -4.48 4.91
C PRO A 273 23.84 -5.19 3.98
N GLU A 274 23.40 -6.22 3.24
CA GLU A 274 24.27 -6.97 2.32
C GLU A 274 24.87 -6.09 1.22
N THR A 275 24.06 -5.18 0.68
CA THR A 275 24.52 -4.24 -0.36
C THR A 275 25.50 -3.23 0.22
N LEU A 276 25.16 -2.60 1.36
CA LEU A 276 25.97 -1.53 1.94
C LEU A 276 27.29 -2.04 2.57
N ASP A 277 27.33 -3.28 3.07
CA ASP A 277 28.55 -3.86 3.61
C ASP A 277 29.66 -3.96 2.54
N SER A 278 29.28 -4.20 1.29
CA SER A 278 30.19 -4.28 0.15
C SER A 278 30.69 -2.91 -0.35
N VAL A 279 29.97 -1.83 -0.04
CA VAL A 279 30.25 -0.47 -0.54
C VAL A 279 31.11 0.28 0.49
N ASN A 280 32.42 0.41 0.22
CA ASN A 280 33.32 1.17 1.10
C ASN A 280 33.64 2.57 0.57
N GLN A 281 33.56 2.75 -0.74
CA GLN A 281 33.77 4.02 -1.43
C GLN A 281 33.07 4.00 -2.77
N ILE A 282 32.75 5.18 -3.31
CA ILE A 282 32.22 5.35 -4.65
C ILE A 282 33.26 6.09 -5.49
N VAL A 283 33.65 5.49 -6.63
CA VAL A 283 34.51 6.13 -7.61
C VAL A 283 33.64 6.96 -8.55
N VAL A 284 33.75 8.28 -8.44
CA VAL A 284 32.93 9.24 -9.21
C VAL A 284 33.42 9.34 -10.66
N ASP A 285 34.75 9.32 -10.86
CA ASP A 285 35.38 9.39 -12.18
C ASP A 285 36.74 8.69 -12.19
N THR A 286 37.27 8.41 -13.39
CA THR A 286 38.61 7.88 -13.61
C THR A 286 39.40 8.81 -14.51
N ILE A 287 40.39 9.47 -13.94
CA ILE A 287 41.19 10.50 -14.63
C ILE A 287 42.54 9.94 -15.03
N LYS A 288 42.86 10.03 -16.34
CA LYS A 288 44.19 9.72 -16.88
C LYS A 288 45.09 10.94 -16.70
N LEU A 289 46.08 10.87 -15.81
CA LEU A 289 46.98 11.97 -15.49
C LEU A 289 47.81 12.44 -16.71
N ALA A 290 47.99 11.55 -17.69
CA ALA A 290 48.63 11.93 -18.96
C ALA A 290 47.83 12.99 -19.73
N ASN A 291 46.50 13.09 -19.54
CA ASN A 291 45.65 14.02 -20.27
C ASN A 291 45.45 15.37 -19.50
N VAL A 292 46.01 15.46 -18.30
CA VAL A 292 45.93 16.66 -17.46
C VAL A 292 47.25 17.44 -17.55
N SER A 293 47.20 18.68 -17.99
CA SER A 293 48.42 19.53 -18.05
C SER A 293 48.93 19.96 -16.69
N SER A 294 48.10 20.56 -15.87
CA SER A 294 48.41 21.00 -14.48
C SER A 294 47.21 20.94 -13.56
N VAL A 295 46.04 21.38 -14.03
CA VAL A 295 44.79 21.40 -13.29
C VAL A 295 43.70 20.75 -14.13
N TYR A 296 42.82 20.02 -13.49
CA TYR A 296 41.59 19.45 -14.06
C TYR A 296 40.43 19.85 -13.18
N GLU A 297 39.40 20.40 -13.77
CA GLU A 297 38.16 20.78 -13.11
C GLU A 297 36.98 20.14 -13.85
N ALA A 298 36.07 19.50 -13.09
CA ALA A 298 34.82 18.98 -13.60
C ALA A 298 33.72 19.26 -12.60
N GLU A 299 32.70 19.94 -13.08
CA GLU A 299 31.51 20.30 -12.28
C GLU A 299 30.33 19.41 -12.70
N GLY A 300 29.47 19.08 -11.72
CA GLY A 300 28.21 18.34 -11.98
C GLY A 300 28.41 16.92 -12.46
N VAL A 301 29.50 16.24 -12.09
CA VAL A 301 29.76 14.84 -12.44
C VAL A 301 28.76 13.95 -11.70
N LEU A 302 28.01 13.14 -12.41
CA LEU A 302 27.04 12.22 -11.82
C LEU A 302 27.72 11.20 -10.90
N ILE A 303 27.19 11.03 -9.70
CA ILE A 303 27.66 10.03 -8.76
C ILE A 303 27.05 8.68 -9.17
N PRO A 304 27.86 7.67 -9.54
CA PRO A 304 27.37 6.35 -9.92
C PRO A 304 26.82 5.64 -8.67
N MET A 305 25.51 5.41 -8.65
CA MET A 305 24.85 4.77 -7.52
C MET A 305 24.98 3.24 -7.61
N PRO A 306 25.34 2.57 -6.50
CA PRO A 306 25.21 1.12 -6.42
C PRO A 306 23.75 0.68 -6.57
N ASN A 307 23.52 -0.50 -7.18
CA ASN A 307 22.17 -1.04 -7.33
C ASN A 307 21.47 -1.16 -5.96
N ASP A 308 20.16 -0.98 -5.95
CA ASP A 308 19.31 -1.11 -4.76
C ASP A 308 19.71 -0.20 -3.58
N THR A 309 20.29 0.98 -3.89
CA THR A 309 20.62 2.01 -2.90
C THR A 309 19.96 3.34 -3.23
N VAL A 310 19.69 4.12 -2.17
CA VAL A 310 19.13 5.47 -2.26
C VAL A 310 20.11 6.48 -1.68
N ASN A 311 20.34 7.59 -2.38
CA ASN A 311 21.16 8.67 -1.89
C ASN A 311 20.34 9.64 -1.02
N LEU A 312 20.58 9.62 0.28
CA LEU A 312 19.89 10.46 1.25
C LEU A 312 20.45 11.89 1.34
N SER A 313 21.63 12.15 0.77
CA SER A 313 22.28 13.47 0.83
C SER A 313 21.63 14.51 -0.11
N GLY A 314 20.73 14.08 -1.01
CA GLY A 314 20.03 14.97 -1.95
C GLY A 314 20.91 15.59 -3.03
N GLN A 315 22.19 15.20 -3.13
CA GLN A 315 23.14 15.69 -4.12
C GLN A 315 23.49 14.58 -5.10
N PRO A 316 22.95 14.60 -6.34
CA PRO A 316 23.19 13.55 -7.33
C PRO A 316 24.53 13.67 -8.04
N THR A 317 25.23 14.81 -7.90
CA THR A 317 26.46 15.14 -8.61
C THR A 317 27.57 15.55 -7.63
N ALA A 318 28.81 15.43 -8.10
CA ALA A 318 29.98 15.92 -7.40
C ALA A 318 30.81 16.83 -8.29
N ASN A 319 31.57 17.73 -7.67
CA ASN A 319 32.59 18.55 -8.35
C ASN A 319 33.96 17.97 -8.04
N ILE A 320 34.80 17.93 -9.05
CA ILE A 320 36.15 17.37 -8.96
C ILE A 320 37.16 18.51 -9.28
N HIS A 321 38.11 18.70 -8.40
CA HIS A 321 39.26 19.54 -8.60
C HIS A 321 40.52 18.70 -8.42
N LEU A 322 41.38 18.69 -9.43
CA LEU A 322 42.67 17.98 -9.40
C LEU A 322 43.78 18.91 -9.80
N GLU A 323 44.83 18.94 -9.01
CA GLU A 323 46.03 19.72 -9.26
C GLU A 323 47.27 18.81 -9.22
N ILE A 324 48.11 18.91 -10.26
CA ILE A 324 49.38 18.21 -10.31
C ILE A 324 50.46 19.16 -9.76
N GLN A 325 51.15 18.71 -8.72
CA GLN A 325 52.10 19.51 -7.96
C GLN A 325 53.52 18.97 -8.10
N ASN A 326 54.52 19.88 -7.88
CA ASN A 326 55.94 19.56 -7.85
C ASN A 326 56.49 18.92 -9.14
N LEU A 327 55.87 19.21 -10.27
CA LEU A 327 56.35 18.78 -11.60
C LEU A 327 56.53 20.00 -12.52
N ALA A 328 57.48 19.92 -13.39
CA ALA A 328 57.73 20.94 -14.41
C ALA A 328 57.43 20.35 -15.80
N THR A 329 57.08 21.26 -16.75
CA THR A 329 56.80 20.87 -18.14
C THR A 329 57.72 21.59 -19.11
N THR A 330 58.15 20.87 -20.17
CA THR A 330 58.92 21.44 -21.26
C THR A 330 58.35 20.90 -22.58
N THR A 331 58.30 21.78 -23.60
CA THR A 331 57.81 21.37 -24.92
C THR A 331 59.01 21.12 -25.82
N PHE A 332 59.03 19.93 -26.43
CA PHE A 332 60.02 19.51 -27.46
C PHE A 332 59.33 19.47 -28.80
N ASN A 333 59.97 20.09 -29.81
CA ASN A 333 59.54 20.01 -31.19
C ASN A 333 60.27 18.81 -31.84
N VAL A 334 59.57 17.69 -32.02
CA VAL A 334 60.12 16.46 -32.50
C VAL A 334 59.89 16.33 -34.02
N ASP A 335 60.93 16.11 -34.76
CA ASP A 335 60.84 15.94 -36.23
C ASP A 335 60.24 14.58 -36.60
N ASN A 336 59.74 14.47 -37.81
CA ASN A 336 59.04 13.27 -38.32
C ASN A 336 59.93 12.03 -38.43
N ASP A 337 61.25 12.17 -38.48
CA ASP A 337 62.20 11.07 -38.49
C ASP A 337 62.27 10.27 -37.16
N ALA A 338 61.83 10.88 -36.08
CA ALA A 338 61.67 10.22 -34.77
C ALA A 338 60.46 9.33 -34.68
N VAL A 339 59.57 9.28 -35.69
CA VAL A 339 58.35 8.43 -35.69
C VAL A 339 58.71 7.02 -36.11
N VAL A 340 58.41 6.06 -35.20
CA VAL A 340 58.58 4.61 -35.45
C VAL A 340 57.25 4.01 -35.78
N PHE A 341 57.14 3.39 -36.94
CA PHE A 341 55.95 2.66 -37.35
C PHE A 341 56.04 1.19 -36.92
N THR A 342 54.97 0.71 -36.28
CA THR A 342 54.84 -0.71 -35.91
C THR A 342 53.63 -1.31 -36.60
N ASN A 343 53.66 -2.60 -36.81
CA ASN A 343 52.56 -3.36 -37.44
C ASN A 343 52.12 -2.84 -38.81
N VAL A 344 53.10 -2.35 -39.60
CA VAL A 344 52.84 -1.94 -41.00
C VAL A 344 52.36 -3.17 -41.78
N PRO A 345 51.19 -3.10 -42.47
CA PRO A 345 50.70 -4.26 -43.25
C PRO A 345 51.71 -4.70 -44.33
N GLU A 346 51.73 -5.99 -44.59
CA GLU A 346 52.63 -6.54 -45.58
C GLU A 346 52.40 -5.97 -47.00
N GLY A 347 53.43 -5.55 -47.68
CA GLY A 347 53.36 -4.90 -49.01
C GLY A 347 53.05 -3.38 -48.93
N TRP A 348 53.01 -2.77 -47.74
CA TRP A 348 52.73 -1.33 -47.53
C TRP A 348 53.94 -0.57 -46.99
N THR A 349 53.99 0.72 -47.29
CA THR A 349 54.94 1.69 -46.70
C THR A 349 54.13 2.79 -45.98
N ALA A 350 54.65 3.21 -44.85
CA ALA A 350 54.11 4.34 -44.07
C ALA A 350 55.16 5.43 -43.99
N GLU A 351 54.72 6.66 -44.21
CA GLU A 351 55.56 7.90 -44.12
C GLU A 351 54.84 8.92 -43.29
N CYS A 352 55.51 9.54 -42.29
CA CYS A 352 54.96 10.67 -41.52
C CYS A 352 55.00 11.93 -42.35
N ILE A 353 53.85 12.60 -42.54
CA ILE A 353 53.72 13.84 -43.29
C ILE A 353 53.79 15.05 -42.34
N THR A 354 53.45 14.86 -41.06
CA THR A 354 53.55 15.91 -40.05
C THR A 354 55.03 16.25 -39.84
N GLU A 355 55.46 17.40 -40.28
CA GLU A 355 56.88 17.77 -40.27
C GLU A 355 57.44 17.87 -38.85
N THR A 356 56.71 18.51 -37.95
CA THR A 356 57.10 18.71 -36.55
C THR A 356 55.97 18.43 -35.60
N ILE A 357 56.23 17.69 -34.54
CA ILE A 357 55.25 17.27 -33.54
C ILE A 357 55.64 17.95 -32.20
N PRO A 358 54.88 18.94 -31.72
CA PRO A 358 55.14 19.55 -30.41
C PRO A 358 54.71 18.57 -29.30
N VAL A 359 55.69 18.05 -28.60
CA VAL A 359 55.48 17.12 -27.46
C VAL A 359 55.70 17.86 -26.15
N LEU A 360 54.67 17.94 -25.34
CA LEU A 360 54.77 18.46 -23.97
C LEU A 360 55.22 17.32 -23.05
N VAL A 361 56.40 17.45 -22.48
CA VAL A 361 56.94 16.48 -21.50
C VAL A 361 56.88 17.08 -20.12
N ARG A 362 56.42 16.30 -19.16
CA ARG A 362 56.36 16.63 -17.74
C ARG A 362 57.32 15.69 -16.99
N SER A 363 58.09 16.25 -16.06
CA SER A 363 59.05 15.53 -15.21
C SER A 363 59.24 16.29 -13.88
N ARG A 364 60.04 15.75 -12.98
CA ARG A 364 60.52 16.51 -11.82
C ARG A 364 61.34 17.72 -12.26
N PRO A 365 61.31 18.80 -11.50
CA PRO A 365 62.07 20.01 -11.85
C PRO A 365 63.57 19.74 -12.07
N GLU A 366 64.18 18.87 -11.29
CA GLU A 366 65.57 18.46 -11.41
C GLU A 366 65.92 17.65 -12.67
N ASP A 367 64.91 16.91 -13.17
CA ASP A 367 65.09 16.03 -14.33
C ASP A 367 64.73 16.69 -15.66
N VAL A 368 64.04 17.83 -15.65
CA VAL A 368 63.64 18.57 -16.86
C VAL A 368 64.82 18.95 -17.73
N GLU A 369 65.92 19.33 -17.14
CA GLU A 369 67.16 19.71 -17.89
C GLU A 369 67.91 18.54 -18.46
N THR A 370 67.67 17.32 -17.97
CA THR A 370 68.31 16.10 -18.42
C THR A 370 67.55 15.39 -19.57
N VAL A 371 66.27 15.69 -19.73
CA VAL A 371 65.46 15.19 -20.85
C VAL A 371 65.86 15.97 -22.13
N SER A 372 66.21 15.27 -23.16
CA SER A 372 66.52 15.82 -24.47
C SER A 372 65.58 15.28 -25.56
N ILE A 373 65.54 15.92 -26.70
CA ILE A 373 64.74 15.50 -27.84
C ILE A 373 65.05 14.03 -28.27
N GLY A 374 66.32 13.59 -28.09
CA GLY A 374 66.75 12.24 -28.40
C GLY A 374 66.17 11.16 -27.47
N ASN A 375 65.57 11.59 -26.33
CA ASN A 375 64.86 10.65 -25.44
C ASN A 375 63.40 10.43 -25.87
N ILE A 376 62.85 11.23 -26.79
CA ILE A 376 61.45 11.17 -27.17
C ILE A 376 61.27 10.26 -28.38
N ARG A 377 60.51 9.23 -28.22
CA ARG A 377 60.19 8.27 -29.26
C ARG A 377 58.66 8.24 -29.49
N ILE A 378 58.29 8.50 -30.75
CA ILE A 378 56.88 8.51 -31.16
C ILE A 378 56.59 7.18 -31.87
N VAL A 379 55.61 6.42 -31.40
CA VAL A 379 55.22 5.11 -31.94
C VAL A 379 53.84 5.23 -32.56
N ALA A 380 53.78 4.94 -33.86
CA ALA A 380 52.58 4.85 -34.66
C ALA A 380 52.22 3.38 -34.92
N ASP A 381 51.19 2.87 -34.26
CA ASP A 381 50.74 1.50 -34.41
C ASP A 381 49.67 1.40 -35.51
N LEU A 382 49.96 0.59 -36.55
CA LEU A 382 49.09 0.45 -37.70
C LEU A 382 48.28 -0.84 -37.71
N THR A 383 48.13 -1.50 -36.53
CA THR A 383 47.39 -2.77 -36.41
C THR A 383 45.91 -2.65 -36.88
N GLU A 384 45.28 -1.54 -36.66
CA GLU A 384 43.88 -1.32 -37.04
C GLU A 384 43.69 -0.80 -38.47
N TYR A 385 44.77 -0.51 -39.17
CA TYR A 385 44.72 0.09 -40.51
C TYR A 385 44.95 -0.91 -41.62
N ASN A 386 43.85 -1.45 -42.14
CA ASN A 386 43.87 -2.43 -43.25
C ASN A 386 43.61 -1.76 -44.59
N GLY A 387 44.70 -1.61 -45.40
CA GLY A 387 44.67 -1.64 -46.85
C GLY A 387 44.06 -0.46 -47.62
N ASN A 388 43.92 0.76 -47.03
CA ASN A 388 43.53 1.94 -47.78
C ASN A 388 44.76 2.85 -48.03
N SER A 389 45.14 3.03 -49.28
CA SER A 389 46.17 4.01 -49.67
C SER A 389 45.65 5.44 -49.49
N GLY A 390 46.48 6.35 -48.97
CA GLY A 390 46.14 7.75 -48.82
C GLY A 390 46.73 8.39 -47.56
N ILE A 391 46.28 9.60 -47.29
CA ILE A 391 46.67 10.34 -46.10
C ILE A 391 45.64 10.10 -45.02
N ILE A 392 46.07 9.63 -43.87
CA ILE A 392 45.23 9.35 -42.71
C ILE A 392 45.80 10.02 -41.45
N ASN A 393 44.90 10.39 -40.53
CA ASN A 393 45.25 10.89 -39.23
C ASN A 393 45.14 9.78 -38.20
N ILE A 394 46.24 9.48 -37.50
CA ILE A 394 46.30 8.38 -36.55
C ILE A 394 46.78 8.84 -35.17
N PRO A 395 46.27 8.24 -34.09
CA PRO A 395 46.82 8.44 -32.75
C PRO A 395 48.19 7.80 -32.64
N VAL A 396 49.09 8.46 -31.92
CA VAL A 396 50.43 7.94 -31.66
C VAL A 396 50.73 7.91 -30.18
N LYS A 397 51.56 6.97 -29.77
CA LYS A 397 52.06 6.86 -28.42
C LYS A 397 53.43 7.52 -28.29
N VAL A 398 53.57 8.44 -27.36
CA VAL A 398 54.82 9.09 -27.11
C VAL A 398 55.48 8.53 -25.86
N ASN A 399 56.69 8.04 -25.93
CA ASN A 399 57.49 7.56 -24.81
C ASN A 399 58.71 8.46 -24.61
N VAL A 400 59.13 8.61 -23.35
CA VAL A 400 60.35 9.29 -22.97
C VAL A 400 61.33 8.22 -22.48
N ASP A 401 62.24 7.82 -23.35
CA ASP A 401 63.15 6.72 -23.07
C ASP A 401 64.29 7.16 -22.14
N GLY A 402 64.65 6.33 -21.18
CA GLY A 402 65.73 6.59 -20.22
C GLY A 402 65.29 7.40 -18.97
N HIS A 403 64.03 7.84 -18.89
CA HIS A 403 63.50 8.61 -17.78
C HIS A 403 62.16 7.99 -17.27
N THR A 404 62.20 7.31 -16.12
CA THR A 404 61.03 6.63 -15.55
C THR A 404 59.96 7.59 -15.00
N ASP A 405 60.42 8.79 -14.54
CA ASP A 405 59.60 9.79 -13.91
C ASP A 405 59.24 10.95 -14.85
N ALA A 406 59.53 10.82 -16.15
CA ALA A 406 59.14 11.73 -17.21
C ALA A 406 58.12 11.07 -18.16
N GLY A 407 57.20 11.88 -18.69
CA GLY A 407 56.22 11.37 -19.64
C GLY A 407 55.54 12.47 -20.46
N ALA A 408 55.10 12.12 -21.65
CA ALA A 408 54.38 13.02 -22.54
C ALA A 408 52.96 13.28 -22.05
N VAL A 409 52.57 14.55 -22.05
CA VAL A 409 51.26 15.04 -21.62
C VAL A 409 50.39 15.33 -22.83
N GLY A 410 49.18 14.80 -22.82
CA GLY A 410 48.18 14.92 -23.89
C GLY A 410 48.10 13.75 -24.82
N GLU A 411 47.15 13.80 -25.75
CA GLU A 411 46.97 12.87 -26.81
C GLU A 411 47.56 13.43 -28.11
N TYR A 412 48.38 12.65 -28.77
CA TYR A 412 49.06 13.05 -29.98
C TYR A 412 48.47 12.30 -31.18
N LYS A 413 48.32 13.04 -32.28
CA LYS A 413 47.89 12.51 -33.59
C LYS A 413 48.78 13.05 -34.67
N ILE A 414 49.12 12.24 -35.66
CA ILE A 414 49.93 12.61 -36.80
C ILE A 414 49.25 12.24 -38.11
N TYR A 415 49.57 12.96 -39.16
CA TYR A 415 49.18 12.58 -40.51
C TYR A 415 50.28 11.71 -41.12
N ILE A 416 49.85 10.57 -41.62
CA ILE A 416 50.73 9.63 -42.33
C ILE A 416 50.21 9.37 -43.74
N ARG A 417 51.13 9.06 -44.65
CA ARG A 417 50.81 8.55 -45.97
C ARG A 417 51.05 7.04 -45.98
N LEU A 418 49.99 6.29 -46.34
CA LEU A 418 50.09 4.86 -46.61
C LEU A 418 50.08 4.61 -48.11
N SER A 419 51.05 3.87 -48.64
CA SER A 419 51.14 3.52 -50.05
C SER A 419 51.58 2.06 -50.23
N ASN A 420 51.08 1.42 -51.29
CA ASN A 420 51.59 0.10 -51.72
C ASN A 420 53.04 0.22 -52.21
N LYS A 421 53.83 -0.77 -51.85
CA LYS A 421 55.19 -0.89 -52.35
C LYS A 421 55.23 -1.15 -53.87
#